data_0bc56b58cf5cff1417a7799d96f83e7c
#
_entry.id   0bc56b58cf5cff1417a7799d96f83e7c
#
_cell.length_a   1.000
_cell.length_b   1.000
_cell.length_c   1.000
_cell.angle_alpha   90.00
_cell.angle_beta   90.00
_cell.angle_gamma   90.00
#
_symmetry.space_group_name_H-M   'P 1'
#
loop_
_entity.id
_entity.type
_entity.pdbx_description
1 polymer ?
#
loop_
_entity_poly.entity_id
_entity_poly.type
_entity_poly.pdbx_seq_one_letter_code
_entity_poly.pdbx_strand_id
1 'polypeptide(L)'
;DLQVARFDPSNVAFLVFLENVGDAETRGLDVDFMWAVTGRLTLSGAASILDTELTAINEQLQGVSVPKGSELPLAPSFSGNIRARYDFDIMNGNAWVNAALVYRGETVTGIVGSAEFMTDTHNLAYGNDPGVSIQNEGGTFGTVETSNGSIPSNSRYVNDAATTLNLGLGYARDNWTAEVFVNNVTSEEGYVVQTAGKFTPESSMMRPRTLGLRFGYSF
;
A
#
# COMPACT_ATOMS: atom_id res chain seq x y z
N ASP A 1 -8.40 18.09 12.44
CA ASP A 1 -8.91 16.99 13.30
C ASP A 1 -8.83 15.66 12.53
N LEU A 2 -8.10 14.68 13.06
CA LEU A 2 -8.02 13.33 12.52
C LEU A 2 -9.10 12.46 13.17
N GLN A 3 -9.92 11.81 12.34
CA GLN A 3 -10.97 10.88 12.79
C GLN A 3 -10.54 9.44 12.53
N VAL A 4 -10.73 8.59 13.52
CA VAL A 4 -10.45 7.14 13.43
C VAL A 4 -11.69 6.37 13.87
N ALA A 5 -11.97 5.29 13.16
CA ALA A 5 -13.00 4.35 13.56
C ALA A 5 -12.49 3.48 14.72
N ARG A 6 -13.22 3.48 15.83
CA ARG A 6 -12.92 2.67 17.01
C ARG A 6 -14.08 1.77 17.35
N PHE A 7 -13.74 0.65 17.96
CA PHE A 7 -14.74 -0.19 18.60
C PHE A 7 -14.96 0.23 20.05
N ASP A 8 -16.18 0.08 20.51
CA ASP A 8 -16.50 0.20 21.92
C ASP A 8 -16.31 -1.17 22.59
N PRO A 9 -15.24 -1.37 23.36
CA PRO A 9 -14.97 -2.65 24.02
C PRO A 9 -15.98 -2.96 25.12
N SER A 10 -16.67 -1.94 25.63
CA SER A 10 -17.70 -2.09 26.67
C SER A 10 -19.06 -2.57 26.09
N ASN A 11 -19.21 -2.56 24.77
CA ASN A 11 -20.47 -2.84 24.12
C ASN A 11 -20.48 -4.20 23.42
N VAL A 12 -21.31 -5.10 23.91
CA VAL A 12 -21.51 -6.45 23.38
C VAL A 12 -21.94 -6.45 21.89
N ALA A 13 -22.46 -5.33 21.38
CA ALA A 13 -22.90 -5.20 20.00
C ALA A 13 -21.79 -4.87 19.01
N PHE A 14 -20.53 -4.77 19.42
CA PHE A 14 -19.40 -4.44 18.55
C PHE A 14 -19.64 -3.19 17.69
N LEU A 15 -20.18 -2.15 18.30
CA LEU A 15 -20.43 -0.89 17.59
C LEU A 15 -19.11 -0.19 17.27
N VAL A 16 -19.01 0.29 16.03
CA VAL A 16 -17.92 1.15 15.56
C VAL A 16 -18.40 2.57 15.63
N PHE A 17 -17.62 3.45 16.24
CA PHE A 17 -17.85 4.87 16.23
C PHE A 17 -16.63 5.63 15.72
N LEU A 18 -16.86 6.83 15.19
CA LEU A 18 -15.80 7.71 14.76
C LEU A 18 -15.41 8.62 15.92
N GLU A 19 -14.14 8.70 16.21
CA GLU A 19 -13.61 9.54 17.28
C GLU A 19 -12.49 10.45 16.74
N ASN A 20 -12.45 11.68 17.23
CA ASN A 20 -11.35 12.60 16.96
C ASN A 20 -10.15 12.20 17.80
N VAL A 21 -9.11 11.68 17.18
CA VAL A 21 -7.90 11.23 17.89
C VAL A 21 -6.87 12.33 18.08
N GLY A 22 -6.95 13.39 17.31
CA GLY A 22 -6.04 14.52 17.39
C GLY A 22 -5.87 15.26 16.07
N ASP A 23 -4.77 15.96 15.93
CA ASP A 23 -4.40 16.67 14.72
C ASP A 23 -3.24 15.95 14.03
N ALA A 24 -3.28 15.90 12.71
CA ALA A 24 -2.24 15.34 11.89
C ALA A 24 -1.76 16.34 10.84
N GLU A 25 -0.51 16.26 10.49
CA GLU A 25 0.10 17.05 9.43
C GLU A 25 0.68 16.15 8.36
N THR A 26 0.56 16.57 7.11
CA THR A 26 1.14 15.92 5.96
C THR A 26 1.90 16.94 5.15
N ARG A 27 3.18 16.68 4.89
CA ARG A 27 4.06 17.50 4.06
C ARG A 27 4.67 16.63 2.98
N GLY A 28 4.82 17.16 1.78
CA GLY A 28 5.39 16.36 0.71
C GLY A 28 5.73 17.14 -0.54
N LEU A 29 6.29 16.39 -1.48
CA LEU A 29 6.63 16.86 -2.81
C LEU A 29 6.19 15.80 -3.83
N ASP A 30 5.33 16.20 -4.75
CA ASP A 30 4.94 15.42 -5.90
C ASP A 30 5.59 15.98 -7.15
N VAL A 31 6.21 15.11 -7.95
CA VAL A 31 6.84 15.46 -9.21
C VAL A 31 6.40 14.50 -10.28
N ASP A 32 6.05 15.03 -11.45
CA ASP A 32 5.81 14.25 -12.65
C ASP A 32 6.55 14.82 -13.85
N PHE A 33 6.84 13.96 -14.82
CA PHE A 33 7.48 14.37 -16.06
C PHE A 33 7.04 13.50 -17.23
N MET A 34 7.10 14.10 -18.42
CA MET A 34 7.01 13.41 -19.70
C MET A 34 8.06 14.01 -20.65
N TRP A 35 8.88 13.15 -21.20
CA TRP A 35 9.99 13.54 -22.07
C TRP A 35 10.04 12.70 -23.33
N ALA A 36 9.85 13.34 -24.48
CA ALA A 36 10.12 12.74 -25.78
C ALA A 36 11.63 12.78 -26.04
N VAL A 37 12.35 11.72 -25.64
CA VAL A 37 13.80 11.59 -25.76
C VAL A 37 14.23 11.62 -27.23
N THR A 38 13.44 10.93 -28.06
CA THR A 38 13.56 10.94 -29.53
C THR A 38 12.14 10.98 -30.13
N GLY A 39 12.03 11.04 -31.45
CA GLY A 39 10.74 10.91 -32.15
C GLY A 39 10.06 9.54 -31.95
N ARG A 40 10.76 8.56 -31.34
CA ARG A 40 10.29 7.19 -31.14
C ARG A 40 10.32 6.74 -29.67
N LEU A 41 11.09 7.39 -28.81
CA LEU A 41 11.23 7.04 -27.40
C LEU A 41 10.63 8.12 -26.52
N THR A 42 9.64 7.74 -25.74
CA THR A 42 9.04 8.57 -24.71
C THR A 42 9.30 7.96 -23.33
N LEU A 43 9.82 8.78 -22.42
CA LEU A 43 9.92 8.47 -21.00
C LEU A 43 8.89 9.30 -20.24
N SER A 44 8.26 8.70 -19.25
CA SER A 44 7.41 9.41 -18.30
C SER A 44 7.56 8.82 -16.92
N GLY A 45 7.25 9.59 -15.90
CA GLY A 45 7.31 9.10 -14.54
C GLY A 45 6.70 10.08 -13.58
N ALA A 46 6.45 9.59 -12.38
CA ALA A 46 6.03 10.38 -11.25
C ALA A 46 6.70 9.84 -9.98
N ALA A 47 6.95 10.73 -9.04
CA ALA A 47 7.46 10.39 -7.72
C ALA A 47 6.79 11.27 -6.67
N SER A 48 6.50 10.68 -5.51
CA SER A 48 5.96 11.33 -4.34
C SER A 48 6.87 11.06 -3.14
N ILE A 49 7.26 12.11 -2.45
CA ILE A 49 7.93 12.06 -1.15
C ILE A 49 6.96 12.65 -0.15
N LEU A 50 6.63 11.88 0.88
CA LEU A 50 5.61 12.24 1.85
C LEU A 50 6.13 12.05 3.27
N ASP A 51 5.96 13.07 4.09
CA ASP A 51 6.18 13.04 5.52
C ASP A 51 4.84 13.26 6.21
N THR A 52 4.48 12.35 7.11
CA THR A 52 3.20 12.38 7.80
C THR A 52 3.41 12.18 9.28
N GLU A 53 2.77 13.00 10.09
CA GLU A 53 2.87 12.87 11.55
C GLU A 53 1.59 13.26 12.27
N LEU A 54 1.36 12.63 13.40
CA LEU A 54 0.35 13.02 14.36
C LEU A 54 0.92 14.14 15.26
N THR A 55 0.42 15.36 15.13
CA THR A 55 0.96 16.56 15.79
C THR A 55 0.34 16.85 17.14
N ALA A 56 -0.92 16.47 17.33
CA ALA A 56 -1.63 16.60 18.59
C ALA A 56 -2.47 15.37 18.88
N ILE A 57 -2.68 15.07 20.15
CA ILE A 57 -3.46 13.93 20.62
C ILE A 57 -4.59 14.46 21.49
N ASN A 58 -5.78 13.92 21.32
CA ASN A 58 -6.90 14.22 22.18
C ASN A 58 -6.73 13.45 23.51
N GLU A 59 -6.55 14.18 24.61
CA GLU A 59 -6.33 13.62 25.95
C GLU A 59 -7.56 12.84 26.50
N GLN A 60 -8.70 12.93 25.84
CA GLN A 60 -9.92 12.20 26.23
C GLN A 60 -9.89 10.71 25.80
N LEU A 61 -8.89 10.31 25.03
CA LEU A 61 -8.64 8.90 24.68
C LEU A 61 -8.05 8.17 25.89
N GLN A 62 -8.86 7.95 26.91
CA GLN A 62 -8.42 7.22 28.11
C GLN A 62 -8.02 5.81 27.74
N GLY A 63 -6.77 5.47 28.02
CA GLY A 63 -6.21 4.12 27.88
C GLY A 63 -5.42 3.84 26.62
N VAL A 64 -5.38 4.74 25.64
CA VAL A 64 -4.62 4.56 24.40
C VAL A 64 -3.46 5.57 24.34
N SER A 65 -2.23 5.06 24.45
CA SER A 65 -1.04 5.89 24.26
C SER A 65 -0.69 5.97 22.78
N VAL A 66 -1.11 7.03 22.11
CA VAL A 66 -0.70 7.32 20.73
C VAL A 66 0.41 8.36 20.79
N PRO A 67 1.67 8.01 20.47
CA PRO A 67 2.76 8.96 20.51
C PRO A 67 2.61 10.05 19.45
N LYS A 68 2.94 11.29 19.81
CA LYS A 68 3.18 12.35 18.82
C LYS A 68 4.30 11.90 17.88
N GLY A 69 4.22 12.32 16.62
CA GLY A 69 5.17 11.91 15.60
C GLY A 69 4.87 10.55 14.97
N SER A 70 3.76 9.89 15.36
CA SER A 70 3.33 8.66 14.69
C SER A 70 2.97 8.93 13.24
N GLU A 71 3.47 8.08 12.35
CA GLU A 71 3.12 8.11 10.93
C GLU A 71 1.64 7.80 10.71
N LEU A 72 1.06 8.40 9.69
CA LEU A 72 -0.30 8.09 9.27
C LEU A 72 -0.39 6.76 8.53
N PRO A 73 -1.47 6.00 8.72
CA PRO A 73 -1.65 4.72 8.04
C PRO A 73 -1.70 4.85 6.53
N LEU A 74 -1.18 3.82 5.85
CA LEU A 74 -1.22 3.64 4.40
C LEU A 74 -0.58 4.79 3.59
N ALA A 75 0.26 5.58 4.20
CA ALA A 75 0.97 6.71 3.60
C ALA A 75 2.47 6.36 3.45
N PRO A 76 2.93 5.85 2.29
CA PRO A 76 4.33 5.55 2.10
C PRO A 76 5.15 6.85 2.06
N SER A 77 6.30 6.87 2.72
CA SER A 77 7.22 8.02 2.69
C SER A 77 7.80 8.29 1.31
N PHE A 78 7.86 7.27 0.46
CA PHE A 78 8.25 7.39 -0.94
C PHE A 78 7.45 6.42 -1.82
N SER A 79 6.97 6.92 -2.95
CA SER A 79 6.42 6.10 -4.03
C SER A 79 6.76 6.71 -5.39
N GLY A 80 6.81 5.88 -6.43
CA GLY A 80 7.08 6.41 -7.76
C GLY A 80 6.93 5.38 -8.85
N ASN A 81 6.95 5.89 -10.07
CA ASN A 81 6.97 5.05 -11.25
C ASN A 81 7.79 5.70 -12.37
N ILE A 82 8.36 4.86 -13.21
CA ILE A 82 8.97 5.27 -14.47
C ILE A 82 8.45 4.37 -15.57
N ARG A 83 8.16 4.97 -16.72
CA ARG A 83 7.65 4.28 -17.91
C ARG A 83 8.48 4.67 -19.11
N ALA A 84 8.78 3.70 -19.94
CA ALA A 84 9.40 3.87 -21.24
C ALA A 84 8.49 3.28 -22.32
N ARG A 85 8.31 4.02 -23.40
CA ARG A 85 7.61 3.54 -24.60
C ARG A 85 8.51 3.82 -25.81
N TYR A 86 8.77 2.78 -26.59
CA TYR A 86 9.48 2.88 -27.86
C TYR A 86 8.56 2.44 -29.00
N ASP A 87 8.31 3.35 -29.94
CA ASP A 87 7.49 3.15 -31.12
C ASP A 87 8.36 2.92 -32.36
N PHE A 88 7.97 1.96 -33.22
CA PHE A 88 8.70 1.66 -34.44
C PHE A 88 7.75 1.12 -35.53
N ASP A 89 8.09 1.42 -36.77
CA ASP A 89 7.31 0.98 -37.93
C ASP A 89 7.74 -0.42 -38.37
N ILE A 90 6.76 -1.31 -38.57
CA ILE A 90 6.99 -2.66 -39.07
C ILE A 90 5.75 -3.14 -39.86
N MET A 91 5.95 -3.87 -40.96
CA MET A 91 4.89 -4.51 -41.74
C MET A 91 3.71 -3.57 -42.11
N ASN A 92 4.01 -2.33 -42.52
CA ASN A 92 3.04 -1.28 -42.84
C ASN A 92 2.08 -0.90 -41.68
N GLY A 93 2.52 -1.09 -40.45
CA GLY A 93 1.83 -0.68 -39.24
C GLY A 93 2.81 -0.11 -38.22
N ASN A 94 2.30 0.34 -37.10
CA ASN A 94 3.08 0.85 -35.98
C ASN A 94 3.13 -0.17 -34.86
N ALA A 95 4.32 -0.50 -34.41
CA ALA A 95 4.52 -1.36 -33.25
C ALA A 95 5.14 -0.56 -32.09
N TRP A 96 4.91 -1.01 -30.88
CA TRP A 96 5.53 -0.42 -29.71
C TRP A 96 5.91 -1.46 -28.66
N VAL A 97 6.97 -1.15 -27.92
CA VAL A 97 7.32 -1.83 -26.70
C VAL A 97 7.15 -0.84 -25.55
N ASN A 98 6.54 -1.27 -24.47
CA ASN A 98 6.45 -0.49 -23.25
C ASN A 98 7.00 -1.26 -22.05
N ALA A 99 7.59 -0.52 -21.12
CA ALA A 99 8.06 -1.02 -19.84
C ALA A 99 7.64 -0.01 -18.76
N ALA A 100 7.21 -0.50 -17.60
CA ALA A 100 6.90 0.34 -16.46
C ALA A 100 7.43 -0.32 -15.19
N LEU A 101 8.26 0.43 -14.45
CA LEU A 101 8.69 0.09 -13.10
C LEU A 101 7.87 0.93 -12.13
N VAL A 102 7.26 0.27 -11.14
CA VAL A 102 6.46 0.92 -10.10
C VAL A 102 7.01 0.50 -8.74
N TYR A 103 7.31 1.48 -7.92
CA TYR A 103 7.76 1.32 -6.55
C TYR A 103 6.76 1.92 -5.58
N ARG A 104 6.46 1.21 -4.52
CA ARG A 104 5.73 1.69 -3.36
C ARG A 104 6.58 1.41 -2.12
N GLY A 105 6.84 2.43 -1.32
CA GLY A 105 7.50 2.29 -0.03
C GLY A 105 6.67 1.49 0.97
N GLU A 106 7.30 1.16 2.06
CA GLU A 106 6.66 0.54 3.22
C GLU A 106 5.52 1.41 3.74
N THR A 107 4.47 0.79 4.26
CA THR A 107 3.35 1.47 4.92
C THR A 107 2.94 0.75 6.17
N VAL A 108 2.33 1.47 7.10
CA VAL A 108 1.74 0.91 8.31
C VAL A 108 0.22 0.91 8.19
N THR A 109 -0.45 -0.02 8.85
CA THR A 109 -1.90 -0.18 8.72
C THR A 109 -2.70 0.52 9.80
N GLY A 110 -2.06 0.96 10.86
CA GLY A 110 -2.73 1.62 11.97
C GLY A 110 -1.87 2.69 12.62
N ILE A 111 -2.50 3.57 13.34
CA ILE A 111 -1.81 4.50 14.24
C ILE A 111 -1.33 3.69 15.45
N VAL A 112 -0.08 3.92 15.87
CA VAL A 112 0.45 3.33 17.10
C VAL A 112 -0.50 3.64 18.26
N GLY A 113 -0.84 2.65 19.06
CA GLY A 113 -1.80 2.80 20.17
C GLY A 113 -3.25 2.47 19.82
N SER A 114 -3.61 2.34 18.54
CA SER A 114 -4.93 1.81 18.15
C SER A 114 -5.04 0.29 18.31
N ALA A 115 -3.98 -0.34 18.73
CA ALA A 115 -3.82 -1.78 18.80
C ALA A 115 -4.56 -2.45 19.98
N GLU A 116 -5.07 -1.68 20.94
CA GLU A 116 -5.83 -2.25 22.05
C GLU A 116 -7.04 -3.05 21.56
N PHE A 117 -7.61 -2.62 20.44
CA PHE A 117 -8.66 -3.33 19.74
C PHE A 117 -8.14 -4.57 18.96
N MET A 118 -6.93 -4.51 18.43
CA MET A 118 -6.33 -5.61 17.67
C MET A 118 -5.96 -6.79 18.58
N THR A 119 -5.78 -6.56 19.87
CA THR A 119 -5.29 -7.55 20.83
C THR A 119 -6.19 -8.79 20.89
N ASP A 120 -7.47 -8.57 21.12
CA ASP A 120 -8.40 -9.70 21.28
C ASP A 120 -8.70 -10.40 19.95
N THR A 121 -8.87 -9.62 18.87
CA THR A 121 -9.15 -10.18 17.55
C THR A 121 -7.93 -10.89 16.98
N HIS A 122 -6.74 -10.35 17.22
CA HIS A 122 -5.51 -10.98 16.79
C HIS A 122 -5.23 -12.28 17.51
N ASN A 123 -5.40 -12.32 18.83
CA ASN A 123 -5.23 -13.54 19.63
C ASN A 123 -6.23 -14.63 19.23
N LEU A 124 -7.44 -14.26 18.88
CA LEU A 124 -8.48 -15.20 18.42
C LEU A 124 -8.20 -15.72 17.01
N ALA A 125 -7.63 -14.90 16.14
CA ALA A 125 -7.50 -15.21 14.72
C ALA A 125 -6.16 -15.82 14.33
N TYR A 126 -5.06 -15.35 14.91
CA TYR A 126 -3.71 -15.79 14.54
C TYR A 126 -3.03 -16.66 15.60
N GLY A 127 -3.49 -16.61 16.84
CA GLY A 127 -2.80 -17.29 17.92
C GLY A 127 -1.34 -16.83 18.02
N ASN A 128 -0.43 -17.79 18.08
CA ASN A 128 1.01 -17.56 18.05
C ASN A 128 1.59 -17.79 16.64
N ASP A 129 0.91 -17.34 15.57
CA ASP A 129 1.41 -17.53 14.20
C ASP A 129 2.70 -16.73 14.00
N PRO A 130 3.84 -17.38 13.79
CA PRO A 130 5.14 -16.71 13.60
C PRO A 130 5.25 -15.98 12.25
N GLY A 131 4.26 -16.12 11.36
CA GLY A 131 4.23 -15.48 10.04
C GLY A 131 3.71 -14.05 10.04
N VAL A 132 3.19 -13.54 11.16
CA VAL A 132 2.65 -12.18 11.23
C VAL A 132 3.75 -11.20 11.68
N SER A 133 4.12 -10.29 10.81
CA SER A 133 5.04 -9.19 11.14
C SER A 133 4.29 -8.05 11.81
N ILE A 134 4.62 -7.77 13.05
CA ILE A 134 4.10 -6.63 13.81
C ILE A 134 5.27 -5.74 14.18
N GLN A 135 5.17 -4.45 13.87
CA GLN A 135 6.15 -3.47 14.29
C GLN A 135 5.82 -2.95 15.68
N ASN A 136 6.74 -3.09 16.61
CA ASN A 136 6.67 -2.50 17.93
C ASN A 136 7.31 -1.11 17.94
N GLU A 137 6.96 -0.30 18.92
CA GLU A 137 7.62 0.99 19.19
C GLU A 137 9.12 0.79 19.30
N GLY A 138 9.90 1.44 18.45
CA GLY A 138 11.36 1.23 18.33
C GLY A 138 11.78 0.42 17.11
N GLY A 139 10.88 0.06 16.21
CA GLY A 139 11.21 -0.55 14.92
C GLY A 139 11.65 -2.01 14.97
N THR A 140 11.45 -2.69 16.10
CA THR A 140 11.79 -4.10 16.22
C THR A 140 10.61 -4.95 15.73
N PHE A 141 10.83 -5.70 14.66
CA PHE A 141 9.93 -6.76 14.26
C PHE A 141 10.13 -7.91 15.25
N GLY A 142 9.12 -8.21 16.02
CA GLY A 142 9.15 -9.30 16.98
C GLY A 142 7.97 -10.24 16.80
N THR A 143 8.22 -11.53 16.97
CA THR A 143 7.16 -12.46 17.35
C THR A 143 6.54 -11.94 18.63
N VAL A 144 5.22 -11.80 18.64
CA VAL A 144 4.50 -11.42 19.86
C VAL A 144 4.59 -12.57 20.84
N GLU A 145 5.65 -12.61 21.61
CA GLU A 145 5.70 -13.43 22.82
C GLU A 145 4.89 -12.69 23.89
N THR A 146 3.65 -12.98 23.96
CA THR A 146 2.81 -12.46 25.03
C THR A 146 2.71 -13.52 26.11
N SER A 147 3.30 -13.27 27.24
CA SER A 147 3.12 -14.08 28.42
C SER A 147 1.65 -14.16 28.89
N ASN A 148 0.77 -13.31 28.34
CA ASN A 148 -0.67 -13.25 28.60
C ASN A 148 -1.53 -13.10 27.36
N GLY A 149 -1.00 -13.33 26.16
CA GLY A 149 -1.76 -13.17 24.93
C GLY A 149 -2.06 -11.73 24.47
N SER A 150 -1.46 -10.72 25.08
CA SER A 150 -1.72 -9.30 24.73
C SER A 150 -0.68 -8.77 23.77
N ILE A 151 -1.11 -8.22 22.64
CA ILE A 151 -0.24 -7.44 21.75
C ILE A 151 0.04 -6.10 22.44
N PRO A 152 1.29 -5.60 22.41
CA PRO A 152 1.55 -4.26 22.91
C PRO A 152 0.65 -3.23 22.27
N SER A 153 0.16 -2.28 23.05
CA SER A 153 -0.77 -1.23 22.59
C SER A 153 -0.23 -0.35 21.46
N ASN A 154 1.08 -0.39 21.25
CA ASN A 154 1.80 0.33 20.20
C ASN A 154 2.11 -0.52 18.96
N SER A 155 1.57 -1.71 18.84
CA SER A 155 1.82 -2.59 17.69
C SER A 155 0.94 -2.23 16.48
N ARG A 156 1.49 -2.41 15.30
CA ARG A 156 0.83 -2.16 14.03
C ARG A 156 1.34 -3.11 12.96
N TYR A 157 0.51 -3.41 11.97
CA TYR A 157 0.97 -4.17 10.81
C TYR A 157 1.81 -3.29 9.88
N VAL A 158 2.85 -3.89 9.33
CA VAL A 158 3.71 -3.28 8.32
C VAL A 158 3.47 -3.99 6.99
N ASN A 159 3.17 -3.21 5.96
CA ASN A 159 3.14 -3.69 4.58
C ASN A 159 4.47 -3.33 3.94
N ASP A 160 5.27 -4.32 3.62
CA ASP A 160 6.59 -4.16 3.02
C ASP A 160 6.56 -3.31 1.75
N ALA A 161 7.69 -2.68 1.46
CA ALA A 161 7.91 -2.01 0.20
C ALA A 161 7.83 -3.02 -0.96
N ALA A 162 7.31 -2.58 -2.09
CA ALA A 162 7.12 -3.45 -3.25
C ALA A 162 7.54 -2.78 -4.56
N THR A 163 8.15 -3.58 -5.45
CA THR A 163 8.58 -3.15 -6.78
C THR A 163 8.02 -4.06 -7.85
N THR A 164 7.24 -3.53 -8.76
CA THR A 164 6.71 -4.30 -9.88
C THR A 164 7.24 -3.81 -11.22
N LEU A 165 7.57 -4.74 -12.10
CA LEU A 165 7.92 -4.50 -13.49
C LEU A 165 6.78 -5.00 -14.39
N ASN A 166 6.32 -4.13 -15.29
CA ASN A 166 5.31 -4.45 -16.29
C ASN A 166 5.89 -4.25 -17.69
N LEU A 167 5.62 -5.17 -18.59
CA LEU A 167 6.07 -5.13 -19.97
C LEU A 167 4.89 -5.29 -20.93
N GLY A 168 4.98 -4.67 -22.10
CA GLY A 168 4.00 -4.82 -23.16
C GLY A 168 4.64 -4.71 -24.55
N LEU A 169 4.07 -5.42 -25.49
CA LEU A 169 4.37 -5.35 -26.91
C LEU A 169 3.07 -5.21 -27.68
N GLY A 170 2.94 -4.15 -28.43
CA GLY A 170 1.73 -3.89 -29.20
C GLY A 170 2.01 -3.63 -30.66
N TYR A 171 0.97 -3.77 -31.46
CA TYR A 171 0.98 -3.51 -32.89
C TYR A 171 -0.37 -2.93 -33.31
N ALA A 172 -0.32 -1.90 -34.14
CA ALA A 172 -1.51 -1.27 -34.71
C ALA A 172 -1.38 -1.20 -36.23
N ARG A 173 -2.45 -1.54 -36.93
CA ARG A 173 -2.55 -1.40 -38.37
C ARG A 173 -3.99 -1.15 -38.77
N ASP A 174 -4.18 -0.18 -39.68
CA ASP A 174 -5.50 0.23 -40.14
C ASP A 174 -6.43 0.53 -38.94
N ASN A 175 -7.49 -0.21 -38.79
CA ASN A 175 -8.51 -0.01 -37.75
C ASN A 175 -8.35 -0.93 -36.54
N TRP A 176 -7.31 -1.75 -36.45
CA TRP A 176 -7.14 -2.70 -35.37
C TRP A 176 -5.83 -2.54 -34.60
N THR A 177 -5.87 -2.90 -33.35
CA THR A 177 -4.72 -2.97 -32.46
C THR A 177 -4.68 -4.30 -31.72
N ALA A 178 -3.49 -4.78 -31.46
CA ALA A 178 -3.27 -5.96 -30.62
C ALA A 178 -2.11 -5.69 -29.68
N GLU A 179 -2.22 -6.11 -28.44
CA GLU A 179 -1.17 -5.97 -27.43
C GLU A 179 -1.08 -7.24 -26.58
N VAL A 180 0.13 -7.73 -26.41
CA VAL A 180 0.48 -8.74 -25.40
C VAL A 180 1.12 -8.00 -24.23
N PHE A 181 0.72 -8.33 -23.01
CA PHE A 181 1.31 -7.70 -21.84
C PHE A 181 1.56 -8.70 -20.71
N VAL A 182 2.55 -8.39 -19.91
CA VAL A 182 2.86 -9.10 -18.66
C VAL A 182 2.93 -8.06 -17.55
N ASN A 183 2.05 -8.15 -16.58
CA ASN A 183 2.12 -7.37 -15.36
C ASN A 183 2.81 -8.17 -14.26
N ASN A 184 3.58 -7.47 -13.42
CA ASN A 184 4.35 -8.06 -12.35
C ASN A 184 5.27 -9.20 -12.84
N VAL A 185 6.16 -8.87 -13.77
CA VAL A 185 7.08 -9.82 -14.42
C VAL A 185 7.94 -10.57 -13.41
N THR A 186 8.38 -9.88 -12.38
CA THR A 186 9.22 -10.40 -11.29
C THR A 186 8.48 -11.33 -10.35
N SER A 187 7.14 -11.39 -10.45
CA SER A 187 6.30 -12.13 -9.49
C SER A 187 6.46 -11.62 -8.06
N GLU A 188 6.60 -10.30 -7.91
CA GLU A 188 6.64 -9.68 -6.60
C GLU A 188 5.41 -10.04 -5.78
N GLU A 189 5.63 -10.51 -4.58
CA GLU A 189 4.60 -10.90 -3.63
C GLU A 189 4.63 -9.94 -2.44
N GLY A 190 3.47 -9.63 -1.89
CA GLY A 190 3.36 -8.74 -0.74
C GLY A 190 1.94 -8.35 -0.44
N TYR A 191 1.76 -7.70 0.68
CA TYR A 191 0.46 -7.20 1.11
C TYR A 191 0.28 -5.74 0.67
N VAL A 192 -0.90 -5.43 0.15
CA VAL A 192 -1.33 -4.06 -0.08
C VAL A 192 -1.86 -3.47 1.22
N VAL A 193 -2.65 -4.26 1.93
CA VAL A 193 -3.23 -3.94 3.24
C VAL A 193 -3.34 -5.22 4.04
N GLN A 194 -2.92 -5.15 5.30
CA GLN A 194 -3.24 -6.14 6.34
C GLN A 194 -4.03 -5.44 7.42
N THR A 195 -5.08 -6.04 7.91
CA THR A 195 -5.90 -5.48 8.99
C THR A 195 -6.42 -6.59 9.88
N ALA A 196 -6.50 -6.32 11.16
CA ALA A 196 -7.28 -7.15 12.06
C ALA A 196 -8.76 -6.88 11.78
N GLY A 197 -9.38 -7.73 11.02
CA GLY A 197 -10.82 -7.70 10.83
C GLY A 197 -11.57 -7.98 12.13
N LYS A 198 -12.86 -7.67 12.15
CA LYS A 198 -13.72 -7.77 13.35
C LYS A 198 -13.75 -9.19 13.94
N PHE A 199 -13.70 -10.20 13.09
CA PHE A 199 -13.78 -11.62 13.50
C PHE A 199 -12.67 -12.47 12.89
N THR A 200 -12.09 -12.00 11.81
CA THR A 200 -11.01 -12.68 11.08
C THR A 200 -10.04 -11.64 10.57
N PRO A 201 -8.76 -11.97 10.53
CA PRO A 201 -7.79 -11.12 9.85
C PRO A 201 -8.12 -11.03 8.37
N GLU A 202 -7.97 -9.85 7.84
CA GLU A 202 -8.18 -9.58 6.43
C GLU A 202 -6.89 -9.06 5.82
N SER A 203 -6.55 -9.58 4.65
CA SER A 203 -5.41 -9.10 3.90
C SER A 203 -5.72 -9.00 2.42
N SER A 204 -5.29 -7.91 1.81
CA SER A 204 -5.28 -7.75 0.36
C SER A 204 -3.86 -7.94 -0.15
N MET A 205 -3.66 -8.95 -0.97
CA MET A 205 -2.37 -9.23 -1.58
C MET A 205 -2.20 -8.46 -2.89
N MET A 206 -0.97 -8.25 -3.27
CA MET A 206 -0.62 -7.74 -4.60
C MET A 206 -1.10 -8.71 -5.68
N ARG A 207 -1.47 -8.14 -6.85
CA ARG A 207 -1.84 -8.96 -7.99
C ARG A 207 -0.65 -9.80 -8.45
N PRO A 208 -0.79 -11.13 -8.59
CA PRO A 208 0.28 -11.99 -9.07
C PRO A 208 0.63 -11.66 -10.51
N ARG A 209 1.73 -12.22 -11.00
CA ARG A 209 2.11 -12.11 -12.41
C ARG A 209 0.96 -12.51 -13.31
N THR A 210 0.60 -11.60 -14.21
CA THR A 210 -0.53 -11.77 -15.12
C THR A 210 -0.08 -11.55 -16.55
N LEU A 211 -0.26 -12.56 -17.39
CA LEU A 211 -0.12 -12.48 -18.85
C LEU A 211 -1.50 -12.18 -19.45
N GLY A 212 -1.56 -11.26 -20.38
CA GLY A 212 -2.81 -10.90 -21.03
C GLY A 212 -2.65 -10.47 -22.48
N LEU A 213 -3.78 -10.51 -23.17
CA LEU A 213 -3.95 -10.03 -24.55
C LEU A 213 -5.04 -8.94 -24.54
N ARG A 214 -4.79 -7.87 -25.28
CA ARG A 214 -5.75 -6.83 -25.56
C ARG A 214 -5.92 -6.70 -27.06
N PHE A 215 -7.15 -6.68 -27.53
CA PHE A 215 -7.48 -6.46 -28.92
C PHE A 215 -8.47 -5.30 -29.01
N GLY A 216 -8.26 -4.39 -29.97
CA GLY A 216 -9.12 -3.26 -30.27
C GLY A 216 -9.41 -3.15 -31.74
N TYR A 217 -10.64 -2.76 -32.07
CA TYR A 217 -11.07 -2.45 -33.44
C TYR A 217 -11.88 -1.15 -33.44
N SER A 218 -11.55 -0.23 -34.35
CA SER A 218 -12.29 1.03 -34.54
C SER A 218 -13.12 0.94 -35.83
N PHE A 219 -14.38 1.28 -35.74
CA PHE A 219 -15.32 1.29 -36.89
C PHE A 219 -15.24 2.59 -37.69
#